data_6f2b7d3edbd6c45fa098624506d3fd33
#
_entry.id   6f2b7d3edbd6c45fa098624506d3fd33
#
_cell.length_a   1.000
_cell.length_b   1.000
_cell.length_c   1.000
_cell.angle_alpha   90.00
_cell.angle_beta   90.00
_cell.angle_gamma   90.00
#
_symmetry.space_group_name_H-M   'P 1'
#
loop_
_entity.id
_entity.type
_entity.pdbx_description
1 polymer ?
#
loop_
_entity_poly.entity_id
_entity_poly.type
_entity_poly.pdbx_seq_one_letter_code
_entity_poly.pdbx_strand_id
1 'polypeptide(L)'
;MNRSFQYILVLFLLICESLICQCDEGFTYNNTLPNNINILLGDSCFYNDDLEGLADLISINNLEYDNAFGIGTQSWFNGRLKILVAGNYGNSSGVNDTIFSLPESIGNWTGLSGLYLEWNRISSLPSSFENLKELRSLYISNNILEGVIENLDSLSNLKYLDLGYNKINQLPISICSLTELQYLWLFNNNLSSLPECMCDMNIDWSSDDSAWFPFFAIGGNSLCENIPECISSSENFNISLDQFYYSFQIDSPQECEFASINDLGNIPYEIKIENPYPNPFNPKTSIRIDLKKSGMVEILIYDLKGSLIQILNDQKLDAGEHTFNWDAGNYSNGVYLMKINTTKKTFVKKVILMK
;
A
#
# COMPACT_ATOMS: atom_id res chain seq x y z
N MET A 1 -57.84 -30.62 24.20
CA MET A 1 -56.41 -30.27 24.20
C MET A 1 -56.07 -29.65 25.55
N ASN A 2 -55.21 -30.30 26.30
CA ASN A 2 -55.01 -30.07 27.74
C ASN A 2 -54.32 -28.71 28.01
N ARG A 3 -54.89 -27.90 28.90
CA ARG A 3 -54.26 -26.60 29.31
C ARG A 3 -52.85 -26.77 29.80
N SER A 4 -52.48 -27.90 30.36
CA SER A 4 -51.10 -28.23 30.74
C SER A 4 -50.12 -28.30 29.54
N PHE A 5 -50.62 -28.74 28.39
CA PHE A 5 -49.78 -28.82 27.18
C PHE A 5 -49.49 -27.42 26.57
N GLN A 6 -50.42 -26.49 26.71
CA GLN A 6 -50.21 -25.08 26.32
C GLN A 6 -49.22 -24.37 27.24
N TYR A 7 -49.23 -24.62 28.53
CA TYR A 7 -48.25 -24.04 29.48
C TYR A 7 -46.85 -24.58 29.25
N ILE A 8 -46.70 -25.89 28.94
CA ILE A 8 -45.41 -26.49 28.62
C ILE A 8 -44.88 -25.94 27.29
N LEU A 9 -45.70 -25.74 26.26
CA LEU A 9 -45.33 -25.20 25.00
C LEU A 9 -44.90 -23.71 25.10
N VAL A 10 -45.64 -22.91 25.89
CA VAL A 10 -45.31 -21.49 26.16
C VAL A 10 -44.06 -21.39 27.03
N LEU A 11 -43.87 -22.29 28.01
CA LEU A 11 -42.62 -22.32 28.81
C LEU A 11 -41.42 -22.75 27.96
N PHE A 12 -41.63 -23.72 27.04
CA PHE A 12 -40.57 -24.13 26.10
C PHE A 12 -40.22 -23.03 25.08
N LEU A 13 -41.19 -22.25 24.61
CA LEU A 13 -40.98 -21.09 23.74
C LEU A 13 -40.27 -19.95 24.50
N LEU A 14 -40.68 -19.68 25.75
CA LEU A 14 -40.02 -18.66 26.59
C LEU A 14 -38.59 -19.06 27.02
N ILE A 15 -38.33 -20.37 27.22
CA ILE A 15 -36.99 -20.87 27.48
C ILE A 15 -36.15 -20.85 26.18
N CYS A 16 -36.79 -21.10 25.02
CA CYS A 16 -36.13 -21.03 23.73
C CYS A 16 -35.75 -19.57 23.35
N GLU A 17 -36.60 -18.58 23.69
CA GLU A 17 -36.28 -17.16 23.51
C GLU A 17 -35.18 -16.67 24.46
N SER A 18 -35.01 -17.29 25.64
CA SER A 18 -33.92 -16.97 26.57
C SER A 18 -32.62 -17.77 26.34
N LEU A 19 -32.66 -18.79 25.48
CA LEU A 19 -31.49 -19.59 25.07
C LEU A 19 -30.90 -19.19 23.73
N ILE A 20 -31.51 -18.23 23.03
CA ILE A 20 -31.02 -17.70 21.76
C ILE A 20 -30.12 -16.53 22.07
N CYS A 21 -28.81 -16.75 21.89
CA CYS A 21 -27.73 -15.77 21.83
C CYS A 21 -27.07 -15.38 23.17
N GLN A 22 -26.64 -16.34 23.94
CA GLN A 22 -25.63 -16.09 24.95
C GLN A 22 -24.26 -16.46 24.33
N CYS A 23 -23.43 -15.43 24.02
CA CYS A 23 -22.08 -15.66 23.64
C CYS A 23 -21.26 -16.22 24.82
N ASP A 24 -20.19 -16.92 24.52
CA ASP A 24 -19.20 -17.32 25.52
C ASP A 24 -18.60 -16.08 26.23
N GLU A 25 -18.03 -16.29 27.42
CA GLU A 25 -17.35 -15.23 28.16
C GLU A 25 -16.25 -14.57 27.26
N GLY A 26 -16.20 -13.25 27.26
CA GLY A 26 -15.27 -12.47 26.43
C GLY A 26 -15.79 -12.17 25.03
N PHE A 27 -17.03 -12.56 24.69
CA PHE A 27 -17.64 -12.24 23.40
C PHE A 27 -18.92 -11.40 23.58
N THR A 28 -19.15 -10.51 22.62
CA THR A 28 -20.36 -9.69 22.53
C THR A 28 -21.19 -10.10 21.31
N TYR A 29 -22.49 -10.32 21.55
CA TYR A 29 -23.46 -10.59 20.48
C TYR A 29 -23.89 -9.32 19.76
N ASN A 30 -23.89 -9.35 18.44
CA ASN A 30 -24.45 -8.27 17.62
C ASN A 30 -25.17 -8.84 16.39
N ASN A 31 -26.48 -8.64 16.32
CA ASN A 31 -27.32 -9.10 15.22
C ASN A 31 -27.57 -8.04 14.14
N THR A 32 -27.08 -6.82 14.34
CA THR A 32 -27.29 -5.69 13.44
C THR A 32 -25.95 -5.29 12.84
N LEU A 33 -25.49 -6.06 11.85
CA LEU A 33 -24.19 -5.85 11.24
C LEU A 33 -24.33 -5.05 9.94
N PRO A 34 -23.45 -4.08 9.69
CA PRO A 34 -23.37 -3.38 8.40
C PRO A 34 -22.82 -4.31 7.29
N ASN A 35 -23.02 -3.90 6.03
CA ASN A 35 -22.68 -4.72 4.87
C ASN A 35 -21.18 -4.97 4.66
N ASN A 36 -20.30 -4.25 5.36
CA ASN A 36 -18.86 -4.40 5.33
C ASN A 36 -18.34 -5.50 6.27
N ILE A 37 -19.22 -6.22 6.97
CA ILE A 37 -18.87 -7.31 7.87
C ILE A 37 -19.15 -8.66 7.20
N ASN A 38 -18.10 -9.49 7.10
CA ASN A 38 -18.18 -10.84 6.55
C ASN A 38 -17.93 -11.86 7.68
N ILE A 39 -18.92 -12.67 8.02
CA ILE A 39 -18.75 -13.81 8.91
C ILE A 39 -18.38 -15.02 8.05
N LEU A 40 -17.14 -15.48 8.14
CA LEU A 40 -16.61 -16.62 7.37
C LEU A 40 -17.06 -17.94 7.99
N LEU A 41 -17.08 -17.99 9.33
CA LEU A 41 -17.56 -19.11 10.12
C LEU A 41 -17.94 -18.62 11.52
N GLY A 42 -18.87 -19.30 12.16
CA GLY A 42 -19.38 -18.97 13.50
C GLY A 42 -20.71 -18.24 13.44
N ASP A 43 -21.05 -17.59 14.53
CA ASP A 43 -22.26 -16.80 14.70
C ASP A 43 -21.92 -15.29 14.86
N SER A 44 -22.92 -14.52 15.32
CA SER A 44 -22.77 -13.08 15.56
C SER A 44 -22.19 -12.75 16.94
N CYS A 45 -21.34 -13.60 17.50
CA CYS A 45 -20.57 -13.35 18.71
C CYS A 45 -19.16 -12.92 18.35
N PHE A 46 -18.73 -11.75 18.81
CA PHE A 46 -17.45 -11.12 18.47
C PHE A 46 -16.59 -10.93 19.71
N TYR A 47 -15.31 -11.26 19.61
CA TYR A 47 -14.36 -11.16 20.71
C TYR A 47 -14.13 -9.70 21.13
N ASN A 48 -14.27 -9.46 22.44
CA ASN A 48 -14.30 -8.10 22.98
C ASN A 48 -12.97 -7.34 22.74
N ASP A 49 -11.83 -8.01 22.90
CA ASP A 49 -10.53 -7.34 22.72
C ASP A 49 -10.28 -6.99 21.24
N ASP A 50 -10.83 -7.79 20.29
CA ASP A 50 -10.75 -7.46 18.87
C ASP A 50 -11.62 -6.21 18.56
N LEU A 51 -12.82 -6.11 19.19
CA LEU A 51 -13.69 -4.94 19.08
C LEU A 51 -13.09 -3.70 19.74
N GLU A 52 -12.44 -3.85 20.91
CA GLU A 52 -11.74 -2.77 21.60
C GLU A 52 -10.63 -2.19 20.73
N GLY A 53 -9.80 -3.04 20.12
CA GLY A 53 -8.76 -2.58 19.19
C GLY A 53 -9.29 -1.80 18.01
N LEU A 54 -10.46 -2.19 17.45
CA LEU A 54 -11.13 -1.42 16.38
C LEU A 54 -11.67 -0.08 16.90
N ALA A 55 -12.25 -0.06 18.10
CA ALA A 55 -12.76 1.15 18.73
C ALA A 55 -11.61 2.13 19.05
N ASP A 56 -10.48 1.63 19.53
CA ASP A 56 -9.29 2.43 19.79
C ASP A 56 -8.71 3.00 18.49
N LEU A 57 -8.69 2.21 17.40
CA LEU A 57 -8.23 2.69 16.08
C LEU A 57 -9.10 3.84 15.59
N ILE A 58 -10.41 3.76 15.78
CA ILE A 58 -11.36 4.84 15.48
C ILE A 58 -11.05 6.06 16.35
N SER A 59 -10.93 5.86 17.66
CA SER A 59 -10.79 6.93 18.65
C SER A 59 -9.49 7.71 18.50
N ILE A 60 -8.35 7.02 18.38
CA ILE A 60 -7.03 7.67 18.29
C ILE A 60 -6.87 8.51 17.02
N ASN A 61 -7.60 8.14 15.95
CA ASN A 61 -7.58 8.84 14.67
C ASN A 61 -8.74 9.80 14.47
N ASN A 62 -9.66 9.92 15.46
CA ASN A 62 -10.89 10.74 15.40
C ASN A 62 -11.75 10.43 14.15
N LEU A 63 -11.86 9.14 13.79
CA LEU A 63 -12.65 8.71 12.63
C LEU A 63 -14.15 8.79 12.96
N GLU A 64 -14.95 9.17 11.98
CA GLU A 64 -16.41 9.33 12.14
C GLU A 64 -17.16 8.01 11.89
N TYR A 65 -17.02 7.05 12.83
CA TYR A 65 -17.76 5.80 12.83
C TYR A 65 -18.53 5.63 14.14
N ASP A 66 -19.78 5.15 14.06
CA ASP A 66 -20.67 4.97 15.23
C ASP A 66 -20.16 3.88 16.18
N ASN A 67 -19.46 2.87 15.67
CA ASN A 67 -18.94 1.74 16.44
C ASN A 67 -17.84 0.99 15.68
N ALA A 68 -17.23 -0.01 16.32
CA ALA A 68 -16.15 -0.85 15.81
C ALA A 68 -16.46 -1.55 14.47
N PHE A 69 -17.72 -1.88 14.19
CA PHE A 69 -18.11 -2.53 12.94
C PHE A 69 -18.19 -1.58 11.75
N GLY A 70 -18.16 -0.26 11.98
CA GLY A 70 -18.20 0.74 10.91
C GLY A 70 -16.89 0.88 10.15
N ILE A 71 -15.76 0.59 10.79
CA ILE A 71 -14.45 0.86 10.20
C ILE A 71 -14.03 -0.20 9.18
N GLY A 72 -13.76 0.22 7.96
CA GLY A 72 -13.22 -0.62 6.88
C GLY A 72 -14.08 -1.82 6.53
N THR A 73 -13.52 -2.80 5.84
CA THR A 73 -14.15 -4.09 5.57
C THR A 73 -13.51 -5.15 6.48
N GLN A 74 -14.33 -5.90 7.18
CA GLN A 74 -13.89 -6.85 8.19
C GLN A 74 -14.35 -8.26 7.84
N SER A 75 -13.50 -9.26 8.07
CA SER A 75 -13.84 -10.67 7.99
C SER A 75 -13.56 -11.35 9.33
N TRP A 76 -14.55 -12.09 9.81
CA TRP A 76 -14.56 -12.73 11.13
C TRP A 76 -14.67 -14.25 11.03
N PHE A 77 -13.94 -14.95 11.87
CA PHE A 77 -13.93 -16.41 11.92
C PHE A 77 -14.04 -16.89 13.39
N ASN A 78 -15.11 -17.58 13.72
CA ASN A 78 -15.44 -17.97 15.09
C ASN A 78 -15.30 -16.78 16.07
N GLY A 79 -15.86 -15.64 15.71
CA GLY A 79 -15.86 -14.42 16.50
C GLY A 79 -14.52 -13.68 16.61
N ARG A 80 -13.46 -14.12 15.96
CA ARG A 80 -12.17 -13.43 15.92
C ARG A 80 -11.97 -12.68 14.61
N LEU A 81 -11.42 -11.48 14.68
CA LEU A 81 -11.05 -10.69 13.51
C LEU A 81 -9.96 -11.40 12.72
N LYS A 82 -10.23 -11.70 11.45
CA LYS A 82 -9.30 -12.40 10.55
C LYS A 82 -8.70 -11.52 9.47
N ILE A 83 -9.50 -10.61 8.93
CA ILE A 83 -9.04 -9.68 7.89
C ILE A 83 -9.63 -8.31 8.21
N LEU A 84 -8.79 -7.29 8.16
CA LEU A 84 -9.19 -5.89 8.18
C LEU A 84 -8.67 -5.20 6.93
N VAL A 85 -9.59 -4.64 6.13
CA VAL A 85 -9.28 -3.75 5.01
C VAL A 85 -9.62 -2.34 5.43
N ALA A 86 -8.60 -1.56 5.78
CA ALA A 86 -8.71 -0.19 6.29
C ALA A 86 -7.81 0.77 5.52
N GLY A 87 -7.53 0.47 4.25
CA GLY A 87 -6.86 1.38 3.33
C GLY A 87 -7.76 2.55 2.92
N ASN A 88 -7.19 3.73 2.69
CA ASN A 88 -7.93 4.91 2.26
C ASN A 88 -8.00 4.99 0.72
N TYR A 89 -8.77 4.09 0.13
CA TYR A 89 -8.85 3.95 -1.33
C TYR A 89 -9.81 4.94 -2.01
N GLY A 90 -10.51 5.79 -1.25
CA GLY A 90 -11.55 6.67 -1.77
C GLY A 90 -12.79 5.93 -2.30
N ASN A 91 -13.01 4.71 -1.84
CA ASN A 91 -14.17 3.88 -2.19
C ASN A 91 -14.76 3.22 -0.92
N SER A 92 -15.81 2.42 -1.08
CA SER A 92 -16.54 1.81 0.05
C SER A 92 -15.87 0.58 0.67
N SER A 93 -14.74 0.10 0.16
CA SER A 93 -14.09 -1.11 0.69
C SER A 93 -13.10 -0.85 1.82
N GLY A 94 -12.58 0.37 1.94
CA GLY A 94 -11.64 0.78 2.99
C GLY A 94 -12.25 1.78 3.98
N VAL A 95 -11.41 2.66 4.49
CA VAL A 95 -11.83 3.78 5.36
C VAL A 95 -12.14 5.03 4.54
N ASN A 96 -13.00 5.89 5.09
CA ASN A 96 -13.39 7.16 4.44
C ASN A 96 -12.51 8.33 4.85
N ASP A 97 -11.63 8.14 5.85
CA ASP A 97 -10.74 9.14 6.38
C ASP A 97 -9.35 8.55 6.65
N THR A 98 -8.40 9.39 6.98
CA THR A 98 -6.99 9.03 7.08
C THR A 98 -6.63 8.48 8.45
N ILE A 99 -6.03 7.29 8.48
CA ILE A 99 -5.39 6.73 9.68
C ILE A 99 -3.99 7.31 9.79
N PHE A 100 -3.68 7.94 10.94
CA PHE A 100 -2.38 8.52 11.26
C PHE A 100 -1.56 7.64 12.20
N SER A 101 -2.23 6.89 13.07
CA SER A 101 -1.60 6.09 14.11
C SER A 101 -2.32 4.78 14.32
N LEU A 102 -1.56 3.74 14.72
CA LEU A 102 -2.10 2.47 15.15
C LEU A 102 -2.04 2.39 16.69
N PRO A 103 -3.13 1.98 17.37
CA PRO A 103 -3.13 1.84 18.83
C PRO A 103 -2.35 0.62 19.28
N GLU A 104 -1.84 0.62 20.51
CA GLU A 104 -1.21 -0.57 21.10
C GLU A 104 -2.19 -1.75 21.23
N SER A 105 -3.49 -1.50 21.36
CA SER A 105 -4.53 -2.55 21.37
C SER A 105 -4.63 -3.35 20.07
N ILE A 106 -3.99 -2.91 18.97
CA ILE A 106 -3.87 -3.71 17.75
C ILE A 106 -3.23 -5.09 18.03
N GLY A 107 -2.33 -5.17 19.02
CA GLY A 107 -1.71 -6.42 19.45
C GLY A 107 -2.68 -7.46 20.02
N ASN A 108 -3.94 -7.08 20.31
CA ASN A 108 -4.99 -8.00 20.74
C ASN A 108 -5.57 -8.82 19.57
N TRP A 109 -5.36 -8.37 18.33
CA TRP A 109 -5.84 -9.07 17.12
C TRP A 109 -4.99 -10.30 16.80
N THR A 110 -4.73 -11.12 17.79
CA THR A 110 -3.85 -12.32 17.67
C THR A 110 -4.36 -13.35 16.66
N GLY A 111 -5.63 -13.27 16.27
CA GLY A 111 -6.23 -14.08 15.21
C GLY A 111 -6.10 -13.52 13.80
N LEU A 112 -5.59 -12.29 13.64
CA LEU A 112 -5.56 -11.58 12.37
C LEU A 112 -4.61 -12.25 11.39
N SER A 113 -5.07 -12.47 10.16
CA SER A 113 -4.27 -13.06 9.07
C SER A 113 -4.04 -12.11 7.90
N GLY A 114 -4.85 -11.08 7.76
CA GLY A 114 -4.69 -10.07 6.71
C GLY A 114 -4.96 -8.66 7.22
N LEU A 115 -4.03 -7.74 6.98
CA LEU A 115 -4.14 -6.34 7.36
C LEU A 115 -3.77 -5.46 6.17
N TYR A 116 -4.72 -4.62 5.75
CA TYR A 116 -4.63 -3.76 4.57
C TYR A 116 -4.82 -2.31 5.01
N LEU A 117 -3.74 -1.52 5.02
CA LEU A 117 -3.66 -0.15 5.55
C LEU A 117 -3.11 0.84 4.52
N GLU A 118 -3.18 0.52 3.24
CA GLU A 118 -2.61 1.35 2.18
C GLU A 118 -3.27 2.74 2.12
N TRP A 119 -2.55 3.72 1.58
CA TRP A 119 -3.06 5.07 1.35
C TRP A 119 -3.45 5.85 2.61
N ASN A 120 -2.82 5.55 3.73
CA ASN A 120 -2.98 6.29 4.98
C ASN A 120 -1.79 7.23 5.24
N ARG A 121 -1.61 7.67 6.47
CA ARG A 121 -0.48 8.50 6.91
C ARG A 121 0.20 7.92 8.15
N ILE A 122 0.31 6.61 8.20
CA ILE A 122 0.93 5.89 9.31
C ILE A 122 2.45 6.10 9.24
N SER A 123 3.03 6.54 10.36
CA SER A 123 4.46 6.86 10.44
C SER A 123 5.30 5.77 11.13
N SER A 124 4.67 4.92 11.94
CA SER A 124 5.34 3.84 12.67
C SER A 124 4.37 2.72 13.06
N LEU A 125 4.91 1.55 13.37
CA LEU A 125 4.17 0.42 13.94
C LEU A 125 4.32 0.45 15.47
N PRO A 126 3.25 0.21 16.26
CA PRO A 126 3.32 0.11 17.71
C PRO A 126 4.11 -1.13 18.16
N SER A 127 4.61 -1.13 19.39
CA SER A 127 5.39 -2.26 19.92
C SER A 127 4.59 -3.56 19.98
N SER A 128 3.31 -3.47 20.28
CA SER A 128 2.39 -4.62 20.34
C SER A 128 2.14 -5.31 18.98
N PHE A 129 2.58 -4.68 17.88
CA PHE A 129 2.45 -5.25 16.53
C PHE A 129 3.12 -6.63 16.41
N GLU A 130 4.17 -6.86 17.18
CA GLU A 130 4.85 -8.16 17.32
C GLU A 130 3.94 -9.32 17.77
N ASN A 131 2.77 -9.03 18.35
CA ASN A 131 1.82 -10.05 18.81
C ASN A 131 0.96 -10.63 17.66
N LEU A 132 0.98 -10.05 16.47
CA LEU A 132 0.18 -10.47 15.31
C LEU A 132 0.79 -11.72 14.62
N LYS A 133 1.10 -12.74 15.36
CA LYS A 133 1.86 -13.92 14.89
C LYS A 133 1.13 -14.75 13.82
N GLU A 134 -0.19 -14.64 13.71
CA GLU A 134 -0.98 -15.29 12.67
C GLU A 134 -1.05 -14.49 11.36
N LEU A 135 -0.43 -13.28 11.34
CA LEU A 135 -0.48 -12.40 10.18
C LEU A 135 0.28 -13.03 9.00
N ARG A 136 -0.40 -13.12 7.86
CA ARG A 136 0.11 -13.67 6.60
C ARG A 136 0.27 -12.60 5.53
N SER A 137 -0.55 -11.56 5.58
CA SER A 137 -0.56 -10.49 4.59
C SER A 137 -0.58 -9.14 5.29
N LEU A 138 0.45 -8.34 5.08
CA LEU A 138 0.54 -6.95 5.51
C LEU A 138 0.75 -6.05 4.30
N TYR A 139 -0.25 -5.24 3.98
CA TYR A 139 -0.19 -4.21 2.95
C TYR A 139 -0.28 -2.85 3.63
N ILE A 140 0.82 -2.11 3.65
CA ILE A 140 0.93 -0.80 4.29
C ILE A 140 1.68 0.20 3.39
N SER A 141 1.60 -0.02 2.10
CA SER A 141 2.15 0.90 1.10
C SER A 141 1.42 2.24 1.06
N ASN A 142 2.02 3.22 0.40
CA ASN A 142 1.45 4.57 0.31
C ASN A 142 1.14 5.18 1.68
N ASN A 143 2.12 5.09 2.59
CA ASN A 143 2.09 5.67 3.92
C ASN A 143 3.30 6.60 4.12
N ILE A 144 3.61 6.96 5.35
CA ILE A 144 4.77 7.79 5.69
C ILE A 144 5.70 7.12 6.71
N LEU A 145 5.75 5.76 6.67
CA LEU A 145 6.68 5.00 7.50
C LEU A 145 8.11 5.48 7.25
N GLU A 146 8.83 5.82 8.31
CA GLU A 146 10.15 6.44 8.23
C GLU A 146 11.16 5.72 9.13
N GLY A 147 12.44 5.78 8.75
CA GLY A 147 13.51 5.18 9.54
C GLY A 147 13.59 3.66 9.39
N VAL A 148 13.89 2.97 10.47
CA VAL A 148 13.95 1.51 10.56
C VAL A 148 12.56 0.96 10.90
N ILE A 149 12.08 -0.01 10.14
CA ILE A 149 10.83 -0.69 10.45
C ILE A 149 11.09 -1.78 11.47
N GLU A 150 10.72 -1.53 12.70
CA GLU A 150 10.82 -2.48 13.81
C GLU A 150 9.53 -3.29 13.99
N ASN A 151 9.57 -4.29 14.89
CA ASN A 151 8.41 -5.09 15.31
C ASN A 151 7.79 -6.00 14.22
N LEU A 152 8.53 -6.32 13.15
CA LEU A 152 8.11 -7.28 12.12
C LEU A 152 8.67 -8.68 12.31
N ASP A 153 9.76 -8.82 13.03
CA ASP A 153 10.55 -10.05 13.18
C ASP A 153 9.82 -11.21 13.88
N SER A 154 8.81 -10.88 14.67
CA SER A 154 7.94 -11.87 15.32
C SER A 154 6.84 -12.44 14.42
N LEU A 155 6.63 -11.87 13.22
CA LEU A 155 5.56 -12.24 12.29
C LEU A 155 5.94 -13.44 11.43
N SER A 156 6.28 -14.56 12.07
CA SER A 156 6.86 -15.75 11.42
C SER A 156 5.98 -16.39 10.33
N ASN A 157 4.68 -16.12 10.32
CA ASN A 157 3.74 -16.62 9.31
C ASN A 157 3.56 -15.67 8.11
N LEU A 158 4.26 -14.53 8.10
CA LEU A 158 4.09 -13.49 7.07
C LEU A 158 4.57 -14.01 5.70
N LYS A 159 3.69 -13.93 4.70
CA LYS A 159 3.95 -14.36 3.32
C LYS A 159 3.99 -13.19 2.34
N TYR A 160 3.21 -12.15 2.59
CA TYR A 160 3.08 -10.97 1.75
C TYR A 160 3.39 -9.73 2.58
N LEU A 161 4.44 -9.01 2.22
CA LEU A 161 4.82 -7.75 2.85
C LEU A 161 4.97 -6.65 1.80
N ASP A 162 4.01 -5.73 1.80
CA ASP A 162 4.04 -4.54 0.94
C ASP A 162 4.31 -3.29 1.78
N LEU A 163 5.52 -2.75 1.60
CA LEU A 163 6.02 -1.52 2.20
C LEU A 163 6.31 -0.43 1.14
N GLY A 164 5.86 -0.61 -0.10
CA GLY A 164 6.10 0.32 -1.19
C GLY A 164 5.61 1.75 -0.91
N TYR A 165 6.19 2.75 -1.58
CA TYR A 165 5.78 4.15 -1.42
C TYR A 165 5.72 4.64 0.04
N ASN A 166 6.83 4.47 0.77
CA ASN A 166 7.05 4.98 2.12
C ASN A 166 8.33 5.83 2.18
N LYS A 167 8.89 6.04 3.37
CA LYS A 167 10.14 6.78 3.61
C LYS A 167 11.16 5.95 4.37
N ILE A 168 11.09 4.63 4.26
CA ILE A 168 11.95 3.68 4.97
C ILE A 168 13.37 3.85 4.45
N ASN A 169 14.33 4.05 5.35
CA ASN A 169 15.73 4.24 4.99
C ASN A 169 16.63 3.04 5.34
N GLN A 170 16.14 2.13 6.17
CA GLN A 170 16.87 0.94 6.58
C GLN A 170 15.90 -0.21 6.94
N LEU A 171 16.29 -1.42 6.59
CA LEU A 171 15.66 -2.64 7.10
C LEU A 171 16.46 -3.19 8.29
N PRO A 172 15.82 -3.67 9.36
CA PRO A 172 16.50 -4.35 10.43
C PRO A 172 17.03 -5.71 9.97
N ILE A 173 18.12 -6.19 10.56
CA ILE A 173 18.66 -7.52 10.25
C ILE A 173 17.63 -8.64 10.56
N SER A 174 16.73 -8.39 11.50
CA SER A 174 15.66 -9.32 11.88
C SER A 174 14.63 -9.57 10.76
N ILE A 175 14.60 -8.79 9.68
CA ILE A 175 13.76 -9.08 8.50
C ILE A 175 14.05 -10.48 7.95
N CYS A 176 15.27 -10.96 8.07
CA CYS A 176 15.68 -12.29 7.62
C CYS A 176 15.09 -13.44 8.44
N SER A 177 14.47 -13.16 9.60
CA SER A 177 13.75 -14.17 10.38
C SER A 177 12.37 -14.52 9.81
N LEU A 178 11.88 -13.76 8.81
CA LEU A 178 10.61 -14.02 8.15
C LEU A 178 10.74 -15.15 7.13
N THR A 179 10.89 -16.38 7.60
CA THR A 179 11.19 -17.56 6.78
C THR A 179 10.07 -17.99 5.83
N GLU A 180 8.83 -17.59 6.11
CA GLU A 180 7.66 -17.89 5.25
C GLU A 180 7.39 -16.81 4.21
N LEU A 181 8.18 -15.73 4.19
CA LEU A 181 7.97 -14.61 3.29
C LEU A 181 8.23 -15.02 1.84
N GLN A 182 7.25 -14.74 0.97
CA GLN A 182 7.26 -15.06 -0.45
C GLN A 182 7.23 -13.79 -1.32
N TYR A 183 6.52 -12.76 -0.87
CA TYR A 183 6.40 -11.49 -1.57
C TYR A 183 6.93 -10.36 -0.68
N LEU A 184 7.92 -9.64 -1.19
CA LEU A 184 8.53 -8.50 -0.51
C LEU A 184 8.62 -7.31 -1.47
N TRP A 185 7.80 -6.31 -1.21
CA TRP A 185 7.77 -5.08 -2.00
C TRP A 185 8.25 -3.89 -1.18
N LEU A 186 9.36 -3.31 -1.63
CA LEU A 186 10.11 -2.24 -0.96
C LEU A 186 10.33 -1.02 -1.87
N PHE A 187 9.71 -1.02 -3.04
CA PHE A 187 9.91 0.00 -4.06
C PHE A 187 9.50 1.39 -3.58
N ASN A 188 10.11 2.44 -4.16
CA ASN A 188 9.85 3.84 -3.83
C ASN A 188 9.93 4.12 -2.32
N ASN A 189 11.11 3.86 -1.75
CA ASN A 189 11.51 4.18 -0.39
C ASN A 189 12.85 4.94 -0.41
N ASN A 190 13.51 5.08 0.75
CA ASN A 190 14.79 5.76 0.90
C ASN A 190 15.91 4.77 1.31
N LEU A 191 15.79 3.49 0.96
CA LEU A 191 16.75 2.47 1.34
C LEU A 191 18.11 2.74 0.66
N SER A 192 19.19 2.77 1.44
CA SER A 192 20.56 2.93 0.96
C SER A 192 21.44 1.70 1.18
N SER A 193 20.98 0.74 1.96
CA SER A 193 21.66 -0.52 2.23
C SER A 193 20.65 -1.61 2.58
N LEU A 194 21.05 -2.86 2.45
CA LEU A 194 20.25 -4.04 2.76
C LEU A 194 21.06 -5.03 3.59
N PRO A 195 20.43 -5.79 4.51
CA PRO A 195 21.10 -6.87 5.23
C PRO A 195 21.57 -7.98 4.28
N GLU A 196 22.83 -8.43 4.44
CA GLU A 196 23.39 -9.54 3.65
C GLU A 196 22.60 -10.85 3.79
N CYS A 197 22.01 -11.10 4.96
CA CYS A 197 21.20 -12.29 5.22
C CYS A 197 19.94 -12.39 4.36
N MET A 198 19.56 -11.33 3.64
CA MET A 198 18.42 -11.41 2.72
C MET A 198 18.63 -12.47 1.64
N CYS A 199 19.87 -12.71 1.22
CA CYS A 199 20.15 -13.77 0.24
C CYS A 199 19.88 -15.20 0.75
N ASP A 200 19.74 -15.38 2.04
CA ASP A 200 19.39 -16.67 2.67
C ASP A 200 17.86 -16.85 2.79
N MET A 201 17.06 -15.83 2.47
CA MET A 201 15.60 -15.90 2.51
C MET A 201 15.06 -16.71 1.32
N ASN A 202 13.92 -17.36 1.53
CA ASN A 202 13.27 -18.18 0.50
C ASN A 202 12.37 -17.34 -0.43
N ILE A 203 12.94 -16.28 -1.03
CA ILE A 203 12.25 -15.41 -1.98
C ILE A 203 12.86 -15.63 -3.36
N ASP A 204 12.00 -15.73 -4.39
CA ASP A 204 12.45 -15.67 -5.77
C ASP A 204 12.67 -14.20 -6.16
N TRP A 205 13.95 -13.80 -6.25
CA TRP A 205 14.34 -12.41 -6.46
C TRP A 205 14.06 -11.87 -7.87
N SER A 206 13.87 -12.76 -8.86
CA SER A 206 13.81 -12.37 -10.28
C SER A 206 12.55 -12.78 -11.02
N SER A 207 11.70 -13.61 -10.42
CA SER A 207 10.50 -14.12 -11.08
C SER A 207 9.22 -13.41 -10.65
N ASP A 208 8.18 -13.59 -11.45
CA ASP A 208 6.81 -13.17 -11.20
C ASP A 208 5.93 -14.38 -10.93
N ASP A 209 4.80 -14.17 -10.28
CA ASP A 209 3.77 -15.19 -10.14
C ASP A 209 2.93 -15.36 -11.44
N SER A 210 1.97 -16.28 -11.44
CA SER A 210 1.09 -16.52 -12.59
C SER A 210 0.17 -15.34 -12.96
N ALA A 211 0.04 -14.37 -12.07
CA ALA A 211 -0.73 -13.13 -12.26
C ALA A 211 0.17 -11.93 -12.61
N TRP A 212 1.45 -12.16 -12.91
CA TRP A 212 2.45 -11.15 -13.29
C TRP A 212 2.85 -10.20 -12.14
N PHE A 213 2.61 -10.59 -10.88
CA PHE A 213 3.14 -9.87 -9.74
C PHE A 213 4.54 -10.38 -9.41
N PRO A 214 5.55 -9.50 -9.30
CA PRO A 214 6.89 -9.91 -8.91
C PRO A 214 6.90 -10.41 -7.47
N PHE A 215 7.63 -11.49 -7.19
CA PHE A 215 7.84 -11.92 -5.79
C PHE A 215 8.66 -10.90 -5.01
N PHE A 216 9.49 -10.14 -5.72
CA PHE A 216 10.32 -9.07 -5.14
C PHE A 216 10.32 -7.83 -6.04
N ALA A 217 10.23 -6.64 -5.44
CA ALA A 217 10.37 -5.37 -6.15
C ALA A 217 10.96 -4.30 -5.22
N ILE A 218 12.04 -3.63 -5.65
CA ILE A 218 12.78 -2.67 -4.84
C ILE A 218 13.23 -1.41 -5.62
N GLY A 219 12.72 -1.20 -6.81
CA GLY A 219 13.03 -0.03 -7.62
C GLY A 219 12.70 1.30 -6.92
N GLY A 220 13.34 2.39 -7.33
CA GLY A 220 13.10 3.73 -6.76
C GLY A 220 13.58 3.89 -5.32
N ASN A 221 14.71 3.29 -4.98
CA ASN A 221 15.44 3.48 -3.72
C ASN A 221 16.81 4.14 -4.00
N SER A 222 17.73 4.14 -3.05
CA SER A 222 19.09 4.69 -3.16
C SER A 222 20.16 3.61 -2.94
N LEU A 223 19.93 2.40 -3.47
CA LEU A 223 20.81 1.24 -3.33
C LEU A 223 21.94 1.28 -4.34
N CYS A 224 23.08 1.90 -3.98
CA CYS A 224 24.14 2.23 -4.90
C CYS A 224 25.43 1.45 -4.69
N GLU A 225 25.70 1.04 -3.46
CA GLU A 225 26.93 0.35 -3.07
C GLU A 225 26.63 -0.74 -2.03
N ASN A 226 27.47 -1.78 -2.00
CA ASN A 226 27.39 -2.86 -1.02
C ASN A 226 26.02 -3.51 -0.94
N ILE A 227 25.43 -3.81 -2.10
CA ILE A 227 24.15 -4.49 -2.20
C ILE A 227 24.39 -5.99 -2.29
N PRO A 228 23.64 -6.83 -1.52
CA PRO A 228 23.74 -8.28 -1.63
C PRO A 228 23.61 -8.76 -3.08
N GLU A 229 24.47 -9.71 -3.50
CA GLU A 229 24.57 -10.11 -4.91
C GLU A 229 23.25 -10.69 -5.44
N CYS A 230 22.50 -11.43 -4.64
CA CYS A 230 21.19 -11.97 -5.03
C CYS A 230 20.18 -10.88 -5.40
N ILE A 231 20.32 -9.68 -4.83
CA ILE A 231 19.43 -8.55 -5.07
C ILE A 231 19.97 -7.68 -6.20
N SER A 232 21.26 -7.35 -6.18
CA SER A 232 21.85 -6.50 -7.23
C SER A 232 21.85 -7.16 -8.62
N SER A 233 21.82 -8.50 -8.67
CA SER A 233 21.70 -9.29 -9.90
C SER A 233 20.25 -9.62 -10.29
N SER A 234 19.28 -9.26 -9.48
CA SER A 234 17.86 -9.53 -9.71
C SER A 234 17.33 -8.73 -10.90
N GLU A 235 16.50 -9.36 -11.74
CA GLU A 235 15.76 -8.69 -12.80
C GLU A 235 14.77 -7.65 -12.23
N ASN A 236 14.33 -7.85 -10.98
CA ASN A 236 13.38 -6.99 -10.27
C ASN A 236 14.04 -5.86 -9.45
N PHE A 237 15.38 -5.70 -9.53
CA PHE A 237 16.13 -4.68 -8.79
C PHE A 237 15.66 -3.24 -9.05
N ASN A 238 15.27 -2.94 -10.27
CA ASN A 238 14.74 -1.64 -10.67
C ASN A 238 13.21 -1.64 -10.85
N ILE A 239 12.53 -2.68 -10.42
CA ILE A 239 11.08 -2.77 -10.60
C ILE A 239 10.34 -2.13 -9.42
N SER A 240 9.35 -1.33 -9.77
CA SER A 240 8.28 -0.80 -8.93
C SER A 240 6.95 -1.25 -9.51
N LEU A 241 5.88 -1.18 -8.73
CA LEU A 241 4.51 -1.32 -9.22
C LEU A 241 3.85 0.05 -9.35
N ASP A 242 2.90 0.17 -10.26
CA ASP A 242 2.17 1.44 -10.38
C ASP A 242 1.45 1.79 -9.08
N GLN A 243 1.47 3.06 -8.71
CA GLN A 243 1.08 3.51 -7.38
C GLN A 243 -0.38 3.23 -7.03
N PHE A 244 -1.29 3.17 -8.00
CA PHE A 244 -2.73 3.16 -7.71
C PHE A 244 -3.36 1.77 -7.77
N TYR A 245 -2.94 0.95 -8.73
CA TYR A 245 -3.63 -0.33 -8.97
C TYR A 245 -2.71 -1.53 -8.90
N TYR A 246 -1.38 -1.30 -8.80
CA TYR A 246 -0.38 -2.38 -8.87
C TYR A 246 -0.53 -3.25 -10.14
N SER A 247 -1.11 -2.65 -11.21
CA SER A 247 -1.53 -3.38 -12.41
C SER A 247 -0.41 -3.60 -13.39
N PHE A 248 0.70 -2.87 -13.26
CA PHE A 248 1.87 -3.01 -14.13
C PHE A 248 3.16 -2.68 -13.39
N GLN A 249 4.19 -3.36 -13.82
CA GLN A 249 5.56 -3.09 -13.42
C GLN A 249 6.06 -1.80 -14.09
N ILE A 250 6.81 -1.02 -13.33
CA ILE A 250 7.41 0.24 -13.78
C ILE A 250 8.92 0.13 -13.56
N ASP A 251 9.71 0.48 -14.58
CA ASP A 251 11.14 0.66 -14.41
C ASP A 251 11.40 1.92 -13.57
N SER A 252 11.88 1.72 -12.35
CA SER A 252 12.21 2.75 -11.37
C SER A 252 13.64 2.53 -10.89
N PRO A 253 14.65 3.03 -11.62
CA PRO A 253 16.04 2.88 -11.25
C PRO A 253 16.35 3.41 -9.86
N GLN A 254 17.41 2.87 -9.24
CA GLN A 254 17.91 3.37 -7.96
C GLN A 254 18.36 4.84 -8.08
N GLU A 255 17.98 5.67 -7.12
CA GLU A 255 18.38 7.08 -7.05
C GLU A 255 19.78 7.20 -6.41
N CYS A 256 20.80 6.95 -7.20
CA CYS A 256 22.18 7.06 -6.75
C CYS A 256 22.72 8.47 -6.97
N GLU A 257 22.77 9.27 -5.91
CA GLU A 257 23.67 10.42 -5.90
C GLU A 257 25.11 9.89 -5.88
N PHE A 258 25.80 9.96 -6.99
CA PHE A 258 27.25 9.80 -6.95
C PHE A 258 27.79 10.87 -6.01
N ALA A 259 28.32 10.43 -4.85
CA ALA A 259 29.02 11.32 -3.96
C ALA A 259 30.00 12.13 -4.84
N SER A 260 29.80 13.43 -4.90
CA SER A 260 30.69 14.32 -5.62
C SER A 260 32.06 14.14 -4.99
N ILE A 261 32.90 13.33 -5.61
CA ILE A 261 34.32 13.46 -5.43
C ILE A 261 34.61 14.87 -5.93
N ASN A 262 34.90 15.78 -5.02
CA ASN A 262 35.25 17.16 -5.27
C ASN A 262 36.57 17.32 -6.06
N ASP A 263 36.81 16.48 -7.06
CA ASP A 263 38.02 16.60 -7.91
C ASP A 263 37.90 16.00 -9.32
N LEU A 264 36.73 15.54 -9.76
CA LEU A 264 36.50 15.24 -11.18
C LEU A 264 35.22 15.94 -11.62
N GLY A 265 35.40 17.08 -12.26
CA GLY A 265 34.35 18.02 -12.61
C GLY A 265 33.05 17.41 -13.09
N ASN A 266 31.96 17.87 -12.49
CA ASN A 266 30.59 17.91 -13.01
C ASN A 266 30.30 16.90 -14.13
N ILE A 267 29.82 15.70 -13.81
CA ILE A 267 28.99 14.96 -14.74
C ILE A 267 27.55 15.47 -14.49
N PRO A 268 27.05 16.39 -15.30
CA PRO A 268 25.72 16.98 -15.08
C PRO A 268 24.67 15.93 -15.44
N TYR A 269 23.61 15.81 -14.66
CA TYR A 269 22.37 15.24 -15.18
C TYR A 269 22.07 15.96 -16.51
N GLU A 270 21.87 15.17 -17.57
CA GLU A 270 21.63 15.78 -18.89
C GLU A 270 20.22 16.36 -18.99
N ILE A 271 19.27 15.81 -18.18
CA ILE A 271 17.87 16.23 -18.14
C ILE A 271 17.26 15.93 -16.76
N LYS A 272 16.56 16.91 -16.19
CA LYS A 272 15.68 16.75 -15.02
C LYS A 272 14.25 16.99 -15.46
N ILE A 273 13.34 16.08 -15.10
CA ILE A 273 11.91 16.16 -15.43
C ILE A 273 11.12 16.13 -14.12
N GLU A 274 10.43 17.21 -13.82
CA GLU A 274 9.58 17.31 -12.65
C GLU A 274 8.26 16.55 -12.88
N ASN A 275 7.53 16.26 -11.81
CA ASN A 275 6.19 15.69 -11.94
C ASN A 275 5.20 16.75 -12.45
N PRO A 276 4.26 16.39 -13.32
CA PRO A 276 3.23 17.32 -13.78
C PRO A 276 2.43 17.89 -12.60
N TYR A 277 2.23 19.20 -12.60
CA TYR A 277 1.51 19.89 -11.54
C TYR A 277 0.55 20.96 -12.10
N PRO A 278 -0.68 21.05 -11.59
CA PRO A 278 -1.32 20.12 -10.63
C PRO A 278 -1.57 18.73 -11.23
N ASN A 279 -1.62 17.70 -10.36
CA ASN A 279 -2.04 16.35 -10.73
C ASN A 279 -2.63 15.65 -9.48
N PRO A 280 -3.95 15.35 -9.44
CA PRO A 280 -4.96 15.56 -10.49
C PRO A 280 -5.15 17.03 -10.91
N PHE A 281 -5.66 17.27 -12.10
CA PHE A 281 -5.76 18.61 -12.66
C PHE A 281 -7.15 18.91 -13.29
N ASN A 282 -7.48 20.22 -13.39
CA ASN A 282 -8.75 20.70 -13.96
C ASN A 282 -8.59 22.09 -14.62
N PRO A 283 -8.77 22.26 -15.92
CA PRO A 283 -8.43 21.29 -16.97
C PRO A 283 -6.98 21.41 -17.42
N LYS A 284 -6.10 22.12 -16.68
CA LYS A 284 -4.73 22.45 -17.06
C LYS A 284 -3.72 21.86 -16.11
N THR A 285 -2.65 21.31 -16.67
CA THR A 285 -1.47 20.88 -15.94
C THR A 285 -0.20 21.33 -16.67
N SER A 286 0.92 21.39 -15.98
CA SER A 286 2.21 21.76 -16.56
C SER A 286 3.30 20.78 -16.15
N ILE A 287 4.29 20.58 -17.03
CA ILE A 287 5.50 19.82 -16.73
C ILE A 287 6.71 20.72 -16.95
N ARG A 288 7.67 20.64 -16.02
CA ARG A 288 8.96 21.32 -16.13
C ARG A 288 10.06 20.34 -16.50
N ILE A 289 10.92 20.78 -17.39
CA ILE A 289 12.08 20.04 -17.88
C ILE A 289 13.29 20.97 -17.83
N ASP A 290 14.33 20.58 -17.13
CA ASP A 290 15.63 21.30 -17.13
C ASP A 290 16.66 20.49 -17.93
N LEU A 291 17.18 21.09 -18.98
CA LEU A 291 18.18 20.52 -19.88
C LEU A 291 19.54 21.15 -19.60
N LYS A 292 20.55 20.35 -19.33
CA LYS A 292 21.92 20.84 -19.21
C LYS A 292 22.62 21.08 -20.58
N LYS A 293 22.10 20.39 -21.60
CA LYS A 293 22.58 20.56 -22.99
C LYS A 293 21.39 20.60 -23.93
N SER A 294 21.51 21.38 -25.01
CA SER A 294 20.45 21.37 -26.04
C SER A 294 20.27 19.97 -26.65
N GLY A 295 19.01 19.56 -26.83
CA GLY A 295 18.68 18.24 -27.37
C GLY A 295 17.26 18.16 -27.89
N MET A 296 16.97 17.11 -28.69
CA MET A 296 15.60 16.79 -29.08
C MET A 296 14.83 16.31 -27.87
N VAL A 297 13.65 16.89 -27.69
CA VAL A 297 12.68 16.48 -26.66
C VAL A 297 11.31 16.41 -27.30
N GLU A 298 10.71 15.25 -27.28
CA GLU A 298 9.36 15.02 -27.75
C GLU A 298 8.46 14.78 -26.52
N ILE A 299 7.32 15.47 -26.43
CA ILE A 299 6.37 15.33 -25.33
C ILE A 299 5.01 14.99 -25.93
N LEU A 300 4.56 13.78 -25.65
CA LEU A 300 3.37 13.16 -26.25
C LEU A 300 2.37 12.81 -25.15
N ILE A 301 1.10 13.03 -25.42
CA ILE A 301 -0.01 12.63 -24.52
C ILE A 301 -0.74 11.47 -25.15
N TYR A 302 -0.93 10.39 -24.36
CA TYR A 302 -1.69 9.22 -24.77
C TYR A 302 -2.88 8.97 -23.84
N ASP A 303 -3.93 8.36 -24.37
CA ASP A 303 -4.98 7.74 -23.54
C ASP A 303 -4.54 6.34 -23.06
N LEU A 304 -5.32 5.71 -22.18
CA LEU A 304 -5.06 4.35 -21.69
C LEU A 304 -5.16 3.26 -22.75
N LYS A 305 -5.70 3.57 -23.95
CA LYS A 305 -5.73 2.62 -25.08
C LYS A 305 -4.48 2.71 -25.93
N GLY A 306 -3.54 3.61 -25.57
CA GLY A 306 -2.33 3.87 -26.33
C GLY A 306 -2.54 4.78 -27.54
N SER A 307 -3.71 5.45 -27.66
CA SER A 307 -3.97 6.39 -28.74
C SER A 307 -3.29 7.72 -28.46
N LEU A 308 -2.53 8.25 -29.41
CA LEU A 308 -1.91 9.57 -29.29
C LEU A 308 -3.02 10.64 -29.27
N ILE A 309 -3.07 11.41 -28.20
CA ILE A 309 -4.07 12.47 -27.97
C ILE A 309 -3.55 13.83 -28.41
N GLN A 310 -2.31 14.17 -28.06
CA GLN A 310 -1.73 15.46 -28.36
C GLN A 310 -0.19 15.39 -28.32
N ILE A 311 0.44 16.25 -29.12
CA ILE A 311 1.88 16.52 -29.06
C ILE A 311 2.05 17.89 -28.41
N LEU A 312 2.76 17.95 -27.28
CA LEU A 312 3.06 19.21 -26.58
C LEU A 312 4.37 19.83 -27.08
N ASN A 313 5.34 19.00 -27.44
CA ASN A 313 6.60 19.42 -28.05
C ASN A 313 7.15 18.31 -28.95
N ASP A 314 7.76 18.72 -30.05
CA ASP A 314 8.46 17.85 -31.01
C ASP A 314 9.64 18.66 -31.64
N GLN A 315 10.41 19.32 -30.78
CA GLN A 315 11.47 20.20 -31.25
C GLN A 315 12.73 20.06 -30.40
N LYS A 316 13.84 20.53 -30.97
CA LYS A 316 15.08 20.71 -30.24
C LYS A 316 14.90 21.87 -29.25
N LEU A 317 15.24 21.62 -27.99
CA LEU A 317 15.25 22.62 -26.93
C LEU A 317 16.70 23.02 -26.60
N ASP A 318 16.89 24.29 -26.26
CA ASP A 318 18.16 24.76 -25.74
C ASP A 318 18.42 24.32 -24.31
N ALA A 319 19.63 24.43 -23.82
CA ALA A 319 19.95 24.21 -22.42
C ALA A 319 19.18 25.21 -21.53
N GLY A 320 18.64 24.76 -20.39
CA GLY A 320 17.86 25.55 -19.44
C GLY A 320 16.51 24.94 -19.09
N GLU A 321 15.73 25.68 -18.32
CA GLU A 321 14.41 25.28 -17.87
C GLU A 321 13.34 25.58 -18.93
N HIS A 322 12.51 24.58 -19.20
CA HIS A 322 11.36 24.67 -20.09
C HIS A 322 10.09 24.21 -19.38
N THR A 323 8.99 24.92 -19.61
CA THR A 323 7.68 24.56 -19.05
C THR A 323 6.69 24.34 -20.18
N PHE A 324 6.06 23.17 -20.19
CA PHE A 324 5.01 22.80 -21.15
C PHE A 324 3.67 22.68 -20.44
N ASN A 325 2.66 23.31 -21.02
CA ASN A 325 1.31 23.31 -20.46
C ASN A 325 0.41 22.43 -21.32
N TRP A 326 -0.36 21.58 -20.68
CA TRP A 326 -1.41 20.83 -21.31
C TRP A 326 -2.78 21.33 -20.86
N ASP A 327 -3.60 21.80 -21.83
CA ASP A 327 -4.99 22.14 -21.60
C ASP A 327 -5.87 21.01 -22.13
N ALA A 328 -6.45 20.24 -21.19
CA ALA A 328 -7.30 19.10 -21.49
C ALA A 328 -8.80 19.45 -21.50
N GLY A 329 -9.17 20.72 -21.71
CA GLY A 329 -10.56 21.18 -21.67
C GLY A 329 -11.50 20.42 -22.61
N ASN A 330 -11.00 19.88 -23.71
CA ASN A 330 -11.79 19.14 -24.70
C ASN A 330 -11.76 17.61 -24.52
N TYR A 331 -11.06 17.08 -23.53
CA TYR A 331 -10.93 15.64 -23.29
C TYR A 331 -11.79 15.20 -22.12
N SER A 332 -12.14 13.91 -22.05
CA SER A 332 -12.95 13.32 -20.98
C SER A 332 -12.14 13.18 -19.68
N ASN A 333 -12.83 13.18 -18.54
CA ASN A 333 -12.22 12.81 -17.27
C ASN A 333 -11.58 11.44 -17.38
N GLY A 334 -10.40 11.27 -16.80
CA GLY A 334 -9.68 10.01 -16.86
C GLY A 334 -8.18 10.15 -16.70
N VAL A 335 -7.51 9.03 -16.86
CA VAL A 335 -6.05 8.90 -16.78
C VAL A 335 -5.46 9.05 -18.18
N TYR A 336 -4.38 9.81 -18.28
CA TYR A 336 -3.58 9.99 -19.48
C TYR A 336 -2.10 9.75 -19.16
N LEU A 337 -1.33 9.38 -20.17
CA LEU A 337 0.11 9.16 -20.06
C LEU A 337 0.85 10.26 -20.84
N MET A 338 1.70 11.00 -20.15
CA MET A 338 2.58 11.99 -20.76
C MET A 338 3.95 11.32 -20.98
N LYS A 339 4.26 11.00 -22.23
CA LYS A 339 5.53 10.37 -22.63
C LYS A 339 6.51 11.43 -23.09
N ILE A 340 7.69 11.43 -22.50
CA ILE A 340 8.78 12.34 -22.81
C ILE A 340 9.93 11.55 -23.41
N ASN A 341 10.19 11.71 -24.70
CA ASN A 341 11.31 11.07 -25.39
C ASN A 341 12.46 12.07 -25.55
N THR A 342 13.65 11.62 -25.22
CA THR A 342 14.89 12.31 -25.51
C THR A 342 15.76 11.45 -26.44
N THR A 343 16.87 11.96 -26.90
CA THR A 343 17.81 11.16 -27.73
C THR A 343 18.38 9.94 -27.03
N LYS A 344 18.28 9.87 -25.68
CA LYS A 344 18.89 8.79 -24.88
C LYS A 344 17.91 8.00 -24.03
N LYS A 345 16.84 8.63 -23.57
CA LYS A 345 15.89 8.02 -22.61
C LYS A 345 14.47 8.43 -22.92
N THR A 346 13.54 7.56 -22.53
CA THR A 346 12.09 7.82 -22.51
C THR A 346 11.63 7.85 -21.06
N PHE A 347 10.80 8.83 -20.73
CA PHE A 347 10.13 8.97 -19.44
C PHE A 347 8.62 8.95 -19.65
N VAL A 348 7.88 8.38 -18.70
CA VAL A 348 6.42 8.39 -18.72
C VAL A 348 5.90 8.95 -17.41
N LYS A 349 5.00 9.93 -17.49
CA LYS A 349 4.32 10.53 -16.34
C LYS A 349 2.82 10.35 -16.50
N LYS A 350 2.17 9.87 -15.46
CA LYS A 350 0.72 9.75 -15.40
C LYS A 350 0.11 11.08 -14.98
N VAL A 351 -0.98 11.47 -15.64
CA VAL A 351 -1.76 12.66 -15.31
C VAL A 351 -3.25 12.32 -15.25
N ILE A 352 -3.96 12.89 -14.28
CA ILE A 352 -5.36 12.57 -14.00
C ILE A 352 -6.17 13.84 -14.20
N LEU A 353 -7.03 13.82 -15.23
CA LEU A 353 -7.99 14.89 -15.49
C LEU A 353 -9.26 14.65 -14.69
N MET A 354 -9.62 15.62 -13.85
CA MET A 354 -10.85 15.64 -13.06
C MET A 354 -11.53 17.00 -13.25
N LYS A 355 -12.62 17.04 -14.03
CA LYS A 355 -13.44 18.25 -14.25
C LYS A 355 -14.60 18.29 -13.29
#